data_5307b755d4a26a58c99ea89b4ff974e9
#
_entry.id   5307b755d4a26a58c99ea89b4ff974e9
#
_cell.length_a   1.000
_cell.length_b   1.000
_cell.length_c   1.000
_cell.angle_alpha   90.00
_cell.angle_beta   90.00
_cell.angle_gamma   90.00
#
_symmetry.space_group_name_H-M   'P 1'
#
loop_
_entity.id
_entity.type
_entity.pdbx_description
1 polymer ?
#
loop_
_entity_poly.entity_id
_entity_poly.type
_entity_poly.pdbx_seq_one_letter_code
_entity_poly.pdbx_strand_id
1 'polypeptide(L)'
;FYFIYRVAIPHETDIVNRWQKFYILVCATLLSVLVSIYGLYTGVSSFLDNDRAQNPNFKITFFTNLFETNYNIFADGFYITISFIAIIALFCFKLYQHYYYKLFAIATWILLIGSFFQWFDSAFNGFSLPQRRWVYFLALSTSVLIALFIQHLSEISIKEYTFVAIPVFIYGFIFIALSERSVKWMFVALILIIVLFIFIKYKSLLTRTSMMVLLVVLFLAQQVLMTNDSRKITIEPYQTTIKTINDSSYRSPVL
;
A
#
# COMPACT_ATOMS: atom_id res chain seq x y z
N PHE A 1 -9.09 -10.80 -8.70
CA PHE A 1 -7.97 -11.52 -8.07
C PHE A 1 -8.44 -12.75 -7.26
N TYR A 2 -9.37 -12.61 -6.31
CA TYR A 2 -9.85 -13.70 -5.46
C TYR A 2 -10.37 -14.91 -6.25
N PHE A 3 -11.20 -14.69 -7.28
CA PHE A 3 -11.69 -15.76 -8.14
C PHE A 3 -10.58 -16.48 -8.89
N ILE A 4 -9.62 -15.73 -9.46
CA ILE A 4 -8.45 -16.31 -10.14
C ILE A 4 -7.65 -17.15 -9.15
N TYR A 5 -7.45 -16.63 -7.95
CA TYR A 5 -6.76 -17.35 -6.89
C TYR A 5 -7.47 -18.66 -6.52
N ARG A 6 -8.81 -18.65 -6.36
CA ARG A 6 -9.61 -19.87 -6.07
C ARG A 6 -9.66 -20.88 -7.20
N VAL A 7 -9.46 -20.44 -8.43
CA VAL A 7 -9.29 -21.35 -9.58
C VAL A 7 -7.91 -22.01 -9.52
N ALA A 8 -6.88 -21.25 -9.20
CA ALA A 8 -5.49 -21.75 -9.13
C ALA A 8 -5.25 -22.62 -7.88
N ILE A 9 -5.76 -22.20 -6.74
CA ILE A 9 -5.56 -22.87 -5.43
C ILE A 9 -6.95 -23.19 -4.85
N PRO A 10 -7.46 -24.42 -5.02
CA PRO A 10 -8.76 -24.82 -4.50
C PRO A 10 -8.79 -24.80 -2.98
N HIS A 11 -9.94 -24.42 -2.43
CA HIS A 11 -10.20 -24.47 -0.99
C HIS A 11 -10.99 -25.73 -0.63
N GLU A 12 -10.84 -26.24 0.59
CA GLU A 12 -11.52 -27.45 1.07
C GLU A 12 -13.06 -27.37 1.01
N THR A 13 -13.61 -26.17 1.15
CA THR A 13 -15.05 -25.92 1.07
C THR A 13 -15.58 -25.79 -0.35
N ASP A 14 -14.76 -25.98 -1.37
CA ASP A 14 -15.20 -25.83 -2.75
C ASP A 14 -16.05 -27.01 -3.23
N ILE A 15 -17.32 -26.76 -3.47
CA ILE A 15 -18.27 -27.74 -4.01
C ILE A 15 -18.10 -27.89 -5.53
N VAL A 16 -17.56 -26.88 -6.20
CA VAL A 16 -17.50 -26.76 -7.66
C VAL A 16 -16.09 -27.08 -8.16
N ASN A 17 -16.01 -27.85 -9.24
CA ASN A 17 -14.73 -28.20 -9.87
C ASN A 17 -14.01 -26.96 -10.44
N ARG A 18 -12.66 -27.02 -10.51
CA ARG A 18 -11.78 -25.94 -11.01
C ARG A 18 -12.22 -25.37 -12.35
N TRP A 19 -12.53 -26.23 -13.32
CA TRP A 19 -12.98 -25.82 -14.64
C TRP A 19 -14.35 -25.15 -14.64
N GLN A 20 -15.26 -25.61 -13.82
CA GLN A 20 -16.58 -25.01 -13.66
C GLN A 20 -16.46 -23.59 -13.06
N LYS A 21 -15.58 -23.39 -12.07
CA LYS A 21 -15.29 -22.04 -11.56
C LYS A 21 -14.76 -21.11 -12.64
N PHE A 22 -13.83 -21.61 -13.48
CA PHE A 22 -13.31 -20.84 -14.60
C PHE A 22 -14.42 -20.43 -15.59
N TYR A 23 -15.28 -21.37 -15.99
CA TYR A 23 -16.41 -21.05 -16.86
C TYR A 23 -17.38 -20.05 -16.22
N ILE A 24 -17.72 -20.20 -14.94
CA ILE A 24 -18.56 -19.25 -14.22
C ILE A 24 -17.92 -17.85 -14.23
N LEU A 25 -16.63 -17.76 -13.98
CA LEU A 25 -15.90 -16.47 -14.02
C LEU A 25 -15.98 -15.83 -15.41
N VAL A 26 -15.69 -16.59 -16.45
CA VAL A 26 -15.74 -16.10 -17.84
C VAL A 26 -17.16 -15.66 -18.22
N CYS A 27 -18.17 -16.49 -17.95
CA CYS A 27 -19.57 -16.15 -18.25
C CYS A 27 -20.04 -14.91 -17.46
N ALA A 28 -19.71 -14.82 -16.16
CA ALA A 28 -20.06 -13.66 -15.35
C ALA A 28 -19.38 -12.38 -15.84
N THR A 29 -18.11 -12.46 -16.26
CA THR A 29 -17.38 -11.33 -16.81
C THR A 29 -18.00 -10.87 -18.14
N LEU A 30 -18.27 -11.79 -19.05
CA LEU A 30 -18.93 -11.47 -20.33
C LEU A 30 -20.31 -10.86 -20.14
N LEU A 31 -21.11 -11.42 -19.23
CA LEU A 31 -22.42 -10.88 -18.90
C LEU A 31 -22.31 -9.47 -18.32
N SER A 32 -21.36 -9.25 -17.41
CA SER A 32 -21.10 -7.93 -16.82
C SER A 32 -20.72 -6.90 -17.88
N VAL A 33 -19.85 -7.26 -18.84
CA VAL A 33 -19.49 -6.39 -19.97
C VAL A 33 -20.71 -6.08 -20.84
N LEU A 34 -21.53 -7.08 -21.17
CA LEU A 34 -22.74 -6.89 -21.98
C LEU A 34 -23.74 -5.95 -21.31
N VAL A 35 -23.97 -6.12 -20.01
CA VAL A 35 -24.87 -5.24 -19.23
C VAL A 35 -24.32 -3.82 -19.16
N SER A 36 -22.99 -3.67 -19.04
CA SER A 36 -22.34 -2.37 -18.88
C SER A 36 -21.94 -1.71 -20.21
N ILE A 37 -22.26 -2.31 -21.36
CA ILE A 37 -21.72 -1.90 -22.67
C ILE A 37 -22.00 -0.43 -23.01
N TYR A 38 -23.19 0.05 -22.65
CA TYR A 38 -23.54 1.47 -22.87
C TYR A 38 -22.69 2.42 -22.02
N GLY A 39 -22.53 2.11 -20.73
CA GLY A 39 -21.70 2.92 -19.84
C GLY A 39 -20.21 2.82 -20.19
N LEU A 40 -19.74 1.65 -20.62
CA LEU A 40 -18.39 1.46 -21.11
C LEU A 40 -18.13 2.26 -22.39
N TYR A 41 -19.06 2.23 -23.35
CA TYR A 41 -18.93 2.98 -24.60
C TYR A 41 -18.85 4.49 -24.34
N THR A 42 -19.79 5.03 -23.57
CA THR A 42 -19.79 6.46 -23.23
C THR A 42 -18.58 6.87 -22.41
N GLY A 43 -18.13 6.02 -21.47
CA GLY A 43 -16.92 6.26 -20.70
C GLY A 43 -15.65 6.24 -21.54
N VAL A 44 -15.52 5.26 -22.43
CA VAL A 44 -14.35 5.14 -23.33
C VAL A 44 -14.32 6.26 -24.36
N SER A 45 -15.46 6.60 -24.99
CA SER A 45 -15.51 7.71 -25.94
C SER A 45 -15.16 9.04 -25.29
N SER A 46 -15.74 9.35 -24.14
CA SER A 46 -15.42 10.56 -23.38
C SER A 46 -13.95 10.61 -22.93
N PHE A 47 -13.35 9.45 -22.63
CA PHE A 47 -11.94 9.35 -22.30
C PHE A 47 -11.04 9.61 -23.51
N LEU A 48 -11.38 9.06 -24.67
CA LEU A 48 -10.61 9.24 -25.91
C LEU A 48 -10.70 10.67 -26.45
N ASP A 49 -11.83 11.33 -26.22
CA ASP A 49 -12.03 12.75 -26.60
C ASP A 49 -11.34 13.72 -25.65
N ASN A 50 -10.72 13.24 -24.57
CA ASN A 50 -10.05 14.10 -23.60
C ASN A 50 -8.61 14.41 -24.06
N ASP A 51 -8.31 15.70 -24.25
CA ASP A 51 -6.97 16.18 -24.65
C ASP A 51 -5.83 15.70 -23.73
N ARG A 52 -6.13 15.40 -22.46
CA ARG A 52 -5.14 14.86 -21.53
C ARG A 52 -4.72 13.44 -21.88
N ALA A 53 -5.59 12.64 -22.51
CA ALA A 53 -5.28 11.28 -22.96
C ALA A 53 -4.40 11.28 -24.23
N GLN A 54 -4.46 12.36 -24.99
CA GLN A 54 -3.77 12.51 -26.27
C GLN A 54 -2.43 13.24 -26.19
N ASN A 55 -1.90 13.50 -24.97
CA ASN A 55 -0.64 14.22 -24.83
C ASN A 55 0.53 13.43 -25.44
N PRO A 56 1.03 13.83 -26.64
CA PRO A 56 2.04 13.07 -27.39
C PRO A 56 3.43 13.09 -26.73
N ASN A 57 3.64 13.96 -25.77
CA ASN A 57 4.94 14.13 -25.09
C ASN A 57 5.10 13.21 -23.87
N PHE A 58 4.08 12.43 -23.53
CA PHE A 58 4.16 11.54 -22.39
C PHE A 58 4.85 10.22 -22.78
N LYS A 59 6.08 10.05 -22.30
CA LYS A 59 6.81 8.78 -22.42
C LYS A 59 6.63 7.97 -21.16
N ILE A 60 5.96 6.83 -21.28
CA ILE A 60 5.91 5.84 -20.19
C ILE A 60 7.28 5.20 -20.08
N THR A 61 7.98 5.44 -18.98
CA THR A 61 9.22 4.70 -18.69
C THR A 61 8.87 3.33 -18.13
N PHE A 62 9.66 2.31 -18.51
CA PHE A 62 9.37 0.92 -18.11
C PHE A 62 9.50 0.74 -16.59
N PHE A 63 10.53 1.35 -15.98
CA PHE A 63 10.77 1.29 -14.56
C PHE A 63 10.66 2.68 -13.92
N THR A 64 10.05 2.74 -12.75
CA THR A 64 10.17 3.88 -11.84
C THR A 64 11.52 3.81 -11.14
N ASN A 65 12.22 4.94 -11.02
CA ASN A 65 13.48 4.98 -10.29
C ASN A 65 13.20 4.94 -8.77
N LEU A 66 13.22 3.74 -8.20
CA LEU A 66 12.89 3.50 -6.78
C LEU A 66 14.01 3.85 -5.81
N PHE A 67 15.19 4.13 -6.34
CA PHE A 67 16.36 4.51 -5.53
C PHE A 67 16.52 6.02 -5.40
N GLU A 68 15.59 6.81 -5.95
CA GLU A 68 15.54 8.22 -5.64
C GLU A 68 15.11 8.41 -4.18
N THR A 69 15.84 9.25 -3.45
CA THR A 69 15.61 9.56 -2.03
C THR A 69 14.19 10.05 -1.73
N ASN A 70 13.46 10.48 -2.76
CA ASN A 70 12.09 10.96 -2.68
C ASN A 70 11.02 9.86 -2.78
N TYR A 71 11.38 8.64 -3.22
CA TYR A 71 10.46 7.55 -3.52
C TYR A 71 10.89 6.26 -2.82
N ASN A 72 10.75 6.18 -1.52
CA ASN A 72 10.91 4.90 -0.85
C ASN A 72 9.56 4.35 -0.38
N ILE A 73 9.46 3.02 -0.32
CA ILE A 73 8.23 2.30 0.03
C ILE A 73 7.71 2.62 1.44
N PHE A 74 8.52 3.20 2.32
CA PHE A 74 8.16 3.54 3.70
C PHE A 74 7.75 4.99 3.89
N ALA A 75 8.23 5.89 3.04
CA ALA A 75 8.10 7.33 3.23
C ALA A 75 7.89 8.10 1.92
N ASP A 76 7.33 7.47 0.91
CA ASP A 76 6.83 8.19 -0.24
C ASP A 76 5.63 9.02 0.22
N GLY A 77 5.87 10.29 0.52
CA GLY A 77 4.96 11.18 1.24
C GLY A 77 3.60 11.39 0.60
N PHE A 78 3.32 10.83 -0.56
CA PHE A 78 2.05 11.03 -1.24
C PHE A 78 1.29 9.75 -1.61
N TYR A 79 1.96 8.58 -1.85
CA TYR A 79 1.27 7.49 -2.52
C TYR A 79 1.46 6.08 -1.96
N ILE A 80 2.63 5.73 -1.44
CA ILE A 80 2.87 4.35 -0.96
C ILE A 80 3.57 4.40 0.38
N THR A 81 2.80 4.17 1.45
CA THR A 81 3.39 3.95 2.76
C THR A 81 3.05 2.55 3.21
N ILE A 82 4.05 1.69 3.23
CA ILE A 82 3.92 0.33 3.74
C ILE A 82 4.52 0.31 5.14
N SER A 83 3.75 -0.17 6.10
CA SER A 83 4.25 -0.31 7.46
C SER A 83 5.34 -1.37 7.56
N PHE A 84 6.29 -1.19 8.45
CA PHE A 84 7.34 -2.19 8.72
C PHE A 84 6.76 -3.57 9.09
N ILE A 85 5.62 -3.58 9.78
CA ILE A 85 4.93 -4.83 10.14
C ILE A 85 4.42 -5.56 8.89
N ALA A 86 3.93 -4.84 7.87
CA ALA A 86 3.50 -5.44 6.62
C ALA A 86 4.66 -6.14 5.90
N ILE A 87 5.85 -5.53 5.91
CA ILE A 87 7.04 -6.15 5.32
C ILE A 87 7.44 -7.39 6.10
N ILE A 88 7.44 -7.33 7.44
CA ILE A 88 7.71 -8.51 8.27
C ILE A 88 6.70 -9.63 7.97
N ALA A 89 5.41 -9.29 7.89
CA ALA A 89 4.37 -10.23 7.53
C ALA A 89 4.61 -10.86 6.15
N LEU A 90 4.98 -10.05 5.14
CA LEU A 90 5.28 -10.54 3.80
C LEU A 90 6.42 -11.58 3.78
N PHE A 91 7.47 -11.38 4.56
CA PHE A 91 8.61 -12.28 4.61
C PHE A 91 8.44 -13.44 5.59
N CYS A 92 7.32 -13.51 6.32
CA CYS A 92 7.02 -14.62 7.23
C CYS A 92 6.46 -15.84 6.46
N PHE A 93 7.32 -16.50 5.67
CA PHE A 93 6.93 -17.60 4.77
C PHE A 93 6.26 -18.78 5.46
N LYS A 94 6.53 -19.00 6.73
CA LYS A 94 5.87 -20.06 7.50
C LYS A 94 4.35 -19.95 7.49
N LEU A 95 3.82 -18.72 7.55
CA LEU A 95 2.39 -18.46 7.57
C LEU A 95 1.69 -18.64 6.21
N TYR A 96 2.44 -18.81 5.13
CA TYR A 96 1.88 -19.10 3.80
C TYR A 96 1.19 -20.48 3.71
N GLN A 97 1.31 -21.32 4.71
CA GLN A 97 0.50 -22.55 4.84
C GLN A 97 -0.99 -22.23 5.02
N HIS A 98 -1.34 -21.07 5.61
CA HIS A 98 -2.72 -20.65 5.78
C HIS A 98 -3.27 -20.06 4.49
N TYR A 99 -4.41 -20.57 4.02
CA TYR A 99 -5.01 -20.21 2.73
C TYR A 99 -5.22 -18.72 2.54
N TYR A 100 -5.87 -18.05 3.49
CA TYR A 100 -6.14 -16.62 3.39
C TYR A 100 -4.90 -15.76 3.58
N TYR A 101 -3.97 -16.17 4.43
CA TYR A 101 -2.69 -15.49 4.56
C TYR A 101 -1.93 -15.49 3.24
N LYS A 102 -1.82 -16.65 2.61
CA LYS A 102 -1.19 -16.81 1.30
C LYS A 102 -1.88 -15.96 0.23
N LEU A 103 -3.22 -15.91 0.23
CA LEU A 103 -4.00 -15.09 -0.69
C LEU A 103 -3.58 -13.60 -0.60
N PHE A 104 -3.64 -13.02 0.60
CA PHE A 104 -3.34 -11.61 0.80
C PHE A 104 -1.84 -11.30 0.67
N ALA A 105 -0.96 -12.22 1.05
CA ALA A 105 0.47 -12.09 0.81
C ALA A 105 0.80 -12.03 -0.69
N ILE A 106 0.24 -12.94 -1.50
CA ILE A 106 0.43 -12.94 -2.96
C ILE A 106 -0.17 -11.65 -3.58
N ALA A 107 -1.37 -11.23 -3.14
CA ALA A 107 -1.96 -9.98 -3.60
C ALA A 107 -1.06 -8.78 -3.30
N THR A 108 -0.53 -8.70 -2.08
CA THR A 108 0.40 -7.64 -1.68
C THR A 108 1.69 -7.69 -2.51
N TRP A 109 2.26 -8.87 -2.76
CA TRP A 109 3.44 -9.01 -3.63
C TRP A 109 3.17 -8.52 -5.05
N ILE A 110 2.04 -8.90 -5.66
CA ILE A 110 1.68 -8.46 -7.01
C ILE A 110 1.57 -6.93 -7.06
N LEU A 111 0.89 -6.33 -6.09
CA LEU A 111 0.72 -4.88 -6.02
C LEU A 111 2.05 -4.15 -5.75
N LEU A 112 2.89 -4.69 -4.87
CA LEU A 112 4.22 -4.15 -4.61
C LEU A 112 5.11 -4.20 -5.85
N ILE A 113 5.21 -5.36 -6.48
CA ILE A 113 6.00 -5.52 -7.71
C ILE A 113 5.42 -4.62 -8.81
N GLY A 114 4.09 -4.56 -8.93
CA GLY A 114 3.41 -3.67 -9.88
C GLY A 114 3.78 -2.20 -9.68
N SER A 115 4.00 -1.77 -8.43
CA SER A 115 4.37 -0.38 -8.13
C SER A 115 5.71 0.07 -8.74
N PHE A 116 6.57 -0.88 -9.12
CA PHE A 116 7.84 -0.59 -9.80
C PHE A 116 7.66 -0.25 -11.28
N PHE A 117 6.48 -0.48 -11.84
CA PHE A 117 6.22 -0.30 -13.26
C PHE A 117 5.22 0.83 -13.51
N GLN A 118 5.61 1.85 -14.27
CA GLN A 118 4.69 2.96 -14.62
C GLN A 118 3.51 2.50 -15.48
N TRP A 119 3.70 1.49 -16.32
CA TRP A 119 2.60 0.94 -17.11
C TRP A 119 1.51 0.29 -16.25
N PHE A 120 1.86 -0.24 -15.07
CA PHE A 120 0.90 -0.76 -14.10
C PHE A 120 0.00 0.37 -13.57
N ASP A 121 0.60 1.52 -13.20
CA ASP A 121 -0.13 2.71 -12.80
C ASP A 121 -1.05 3.22 -13.91
N SER A 122 -0.55 3.27 -15.16
CA SER A 122 -1.32 3.65 -16.34
C SER A 122 -2.50 2.71 -16.59
N ALA A 123 -2.31 1.39 -16.46
CA ALA A 123 -3.37 0.40 -16.68
C ALA A 123 -4.55 0.61 -15.71
N PHE A 124 -4.26 0.93 -14.43
CA PHE A 124 -5.30 1.25 -13.46
C PHE A 124 -5.94 2.63 -13.65
N ASN A 125 -5.36 3.48 -14.48
CA ASN A 125 -5.88 4.80 -14.83
C ASN A 125 -6.38 4.84 -16.29
N GLY A 126 -6.85 3.73 -16.83
CA GLY A 126 -7.37 3.65 -18.19
C GLY A 126 -6.33 3.92 -19.28
N PHE A 127 -5.09 3.46 -19.07
CA PHE A 127 -3.93 3.67 -19.95
C PHE A 127 -3.55 5.13 -20.20
N SER A 128 -3.99 6.03 -19.32
CA SER A 128 -3.58 7.44 -19.31
C SER A 128 -2.35 7.67 -18.42
N LEU A 129 -2.08 8.94 -18.11
CA LEU A 129 -1.01 9.34 -17.19
C LEU A 129 -0.96 8.46 -15.94
N PRO A 130 0.22 7.95 -15.55
CA PRO A 130 0.34 7.13 -14.34
C PRO A 130 -0.10 7.94 -13.12
N GLN A 131 -1.14 7.44 -12.48
CA GLN A 131 -1.65 7.97 -11.21
C GLN A 131 -1.85 6.76 -10.31
N ARG A 132 -1.21 6.74 -9.18
CA ARG A 132 -1.24 5.61 -8.24
C ARG A 132 -2.59 5.42 -7.54
N ARG A 133 -3.69 5.47 -8.30
CA ARG A 133 -5.06 5.32 -7.79
C ARG A 133 -5.36 3.94 -7.20
N TRP A 134 -4.61 2.93 -7.55
CA TRP A 134 -4.74 1.56 -7.05
C TRP A 134 -4.13 1.35 -5.65
N VAL A 135 -3.45 2.36 -5.08
CA VAL A 135 -2.77 2.25 -3.78
C VAL A 135 -3.71 1.84 -2.64
N TYR A 136 -4.99 2.20 -2.70
CA TYR A 136 -5.97 1.73 -1.72
C TYR A 136 -6.18 0.21 -1.74
N PHE A 137 -5.97 -0.47 -2.87
CA PHE A 137 -5.96 -1.93 -2.90
C PHE A 137 -4.74 -2.50 -2.17
N LEU A 138 -3.58 -1.85 -2.29
CA LEU A 138 -2.40 -2.20 -1.55
C LEU A 138 -2.62 -1.98 -0.05
N ALA A 139 -3.21 -0.85 0.33
CA ALA A 139 -3.54 -0.55 1.73
C ALA A 139 -4.50 -1.60 2.32
N LEU A 140 -5.55 -1.97 1.57
CA LEU A 140 -6.47 -3.03 1.99
C LEU A 140 -5.75 -4.38 2.14
N SER A 141 -4.97 -4.77 1.14
CA SER A 141 -4.25 -6.05 1.13
C SER A 141 -3.25 -6.14 2.30
N THR A 142 -2.47 -5.09 2.53
CA THR A 142 -1.51 -5.02 3.65
C THR A 142 -2.21 -5.01 5.00
N SER A 143 -3.34 -4.31 5.14
CA SER A 143 -4.09 -4.26 6.41
C SER A 143 -4.63 -5.64 6.78
N VAL A 144 -5.21 -6.37 5.83
CA VAL A 144 -5.70 -7.73 6.07
C VAL A 144 -4.51 -8.68 6.35
N LEU A 145 -3.42 -8.55 5.62
CA LEU A 145 -2.20 -9.35 5.86
C LEU A 145 -1.66 -9.15 7.27
N ILE A 146 -1.61 -7.90 7.77
CA ILE A 146 -1.21 -7.57 9.14
C ILE A 146 -2.17 -8.20 10.15
N ALA A 147 -3.47 -8.11 9.93
CA ALA A 147 -4.47 -8.70 10.81
C ALA A 147 -4.29 -10.22 10.92
N LEU A 148 -4.09 -10.90 9.79
CA LEU A 148 -3.81 -12.34 9.75
C LEU A 148 -2.46 -12.70 10.38
N PHE A 149 -1.43 -11.84 10.19
CA PHE A 149 -0.14 -12.01 10.85
C PHE A 149 -0.28 -11.95 12.37
N ILE A 150 -1.02 -10.98 12.90
CA ILE A 150 -1.28 -10.86 14.33
C ILE A 150 -2.11 -12.04 14.85
N GLN A 151 -3.09 -12.52 14.07
CA GLN A 151 -3.89 -13.69 14.42
C GLN A 151 -3.03 -14.94 14.61
N HIS A 152 -2.05 -15.15 13.73
CA HIS A 152 -1.16 -16.33 13.74
C HIS A 152 0.20 -16.06 14.41
N LEU A 153 0.34 -14.93 15.13
CA LEU A 153 1.60 -14.55 15.77
C LEU A 153 2.13 -15.59 16.77
N SER A 154 1.22 -16.35 17.38
CA SER A 154 1.58 -17.43 18.32
C SER A 154 2.28 -18.63 17.68
N GLU A 155 2.14 -18.80 16.36
CA GLU A 155 2.75 -19.89 15.60
C GLU A 155 4.20 -19.58 15.21
N ILE A 156 4.59 -18.30 15.28
CA ILE A 156 5.90 -17.81 14.87
C ILE A 156 6.90 -18.05 16.00
N SER A 157 8.06 -18.60 15.66
CA SER A 157 9.18 -18.68 16.58
C SER A 157 9.96 -17.37 16.66
N ILE A 158 10.63 -17.15 17.79
CA ILE A 158 11.53 -15.99 17.96
C ILE A 158 12.59 -15.94 16.84
N LYS A 159 13.16 -17.08 16.47
CA LYS A 159 14.20 -17.15 15.44
C LYS A 159 13.68 -16.65 14.09
N GLU A 160 12.49 -17.11 13.68
CA GLU A 160 11.86 -16.70 12.43
C GLU A 160 11.54 -15.21 12.42
N TYR A 161 10.96 -14.72 13.51
CA TYR A 161 10.66 -13.28 13.64
C TYR A 161 11.93 -12.42 13.60
N THR A 162 12.96 -12.79 14.36
CA THR A 162 14.22 -12.06 14.42
C THR A 162 14.90 -12.03 13.06
N PHE A 163 14.89 -13.13 12.33
CA PHE A 163 15.47 -13.23 10.99
C PHE A 163 14.84 -12.22 10.01
N VAL A 164 13.55 -11.97 10.12
CA VAL A 164 12.83 -11.02 9.24
C VAL A 164 12.84 -9.60 9.82
N ALA A 165 12.71 -9.44 11.13
CA ALA A 165 12.58 -8.15 11.79
C ALA A 165 13.91 -7.36 11.80
N ILE A 166 15.05 -8.02 11.99
CA ILE A 166 16.36 -7.35 12.06
C ILE A 166 16.69 -6.56 10.79
N PRO A 167 16.63 -7.13 9.57
CA PRO A 167 16.90 -6.38 8.35
C PRO A 167 15.96 -5.17 8.18
N VAL A 168 14.67 -5.35 8.51
CA VAL A 168 13.68 -4.27 8.41
C VAL A 168 13.96 -3.16 9.43
N PHE A 169 14.35 -3.55 10.66
CA PHE A 169 14.75 -2.61 11.71
C PHE A 169 16.00 -1.82 11.32
N ILE A 170 17.04 -2.50 10.83
CA ILE A 170 18.29 -1.86 10.38
C ILE A 170 18.01 -0.88 9.23
N TYR A 171 17.22 -1.30 8.25
CA TYR A 171 16.84 -0.45 7.13
C TYR A 171 16.08 0.81 7.60
N GLY A 172 15.10 0.64 8.48
CA GLY A 172 14.36 1.76 9.05
C GLY A 172 15.24 2.73 9.83
N PHE A 173 16.19 2.21 10.62
CA PHE A 173 17.14 3.02 11.38
C PHE A 173 18.08 3.81 10.46
N ILE A 174 18.66 3.16 9.45
CA ILE A 174 19.50 3.82 8.45
C ILE A 174 18.73 4.92 7.73
N PHE A 175 17.48 4.65 7.36
CA PHE A 175 16.64 5.64 6.70
C PHE A 175 16.37 6.86 7.58
N ILE A 176 16.10 6.68 8.89
CA ILE A 176 15.92 7.78 9.84
C ILE A 176 17.21 8.59 9.98
N ALA A 177 18.37 7.91 10.04
CA ALA A 177 19.65 8.56 10.21
C ALA A 177 20.11 9.38 8.99
N LEU A 178 19.75 8.94 7.78
CA LEU A 178 20.13 9.59 6.52
C LEU A 178 19.08 10.56 5.98
N SER A 179 17.85 10.53 6.51
CA SER A 179 16.79 11.41 6.05
C SER A 179 16.89 12.79 6.68
N GLU A 180 16.90 13.82 5.85
CA GLU A 180 16.82 15.22 6.29
C GLU A 180 15.41 15.59 6.81
N ARG A 181 14.42 14.74 6.56
CA ARG A 181 13.02 14.96 6.97
C ARG A 181 12.76 14.41 8.36
N SER A 182 11.95 15.15 9.14
CA SER A 182 11.49 14.69 10.45
C SER A 182 10.49 13.54 10.30
N VAL A 183 11.00 12.31 10.21
CA VAL A 183 10.19 11.08 10.08
C VAL A 183 9.91 10.44 11.45
N LYS A 184 9.44 11.25 12.39
CA LYS A 184 9.15 10.82 13.77
C LYS A 184 8.22 9.61 13.85
N TRP A 185 7.30 9.48 12.91
CA TRP A 185 6.38 8.35 12.82
C TRP A 185 7.09 7.00 12.59
N MET A 186 8.30 7.01 12.00
CA MET A 186 9.10 5.80 11.82
C MET A 186 9.59 5.23 13.15
N PHE A 187 9.86 6.09 14.15
CA PHE A 187 10.19 5.60 15.49
C PHE A 187 9.05 4.81 16.10
N VAL A 188 7.81 5.24 15.89
CA VAL A 188 6.62 4.51 16.37
C VAL A 188 6.51 3.16 15.67
N ALA A 189 6.80 3.09 14.36
CA ALA A 189 6.83 1.84 13.62
C ALA A 189 7.91 0.88 14.13
N LEU A 190 9.10 1.40 14.46
CA LEU A 190 10.19 0.60 15.05
C LEU A 190 9.83 0.12 16.47
N ILE A 191 9.18 0.95 17.28
CA ILE A 191 8.65 0.56 18.59
C ILE A 191 7.66 -0.60 18.45
N LEU A 192 6.76 -0.55 17.44
CA LEU A 192 5.84 -1.64 17.15
C LEU A 192 6.56 -2.97 16.89
N ILE A 193 7.67 -2.96 16.16
CA ILE A 193 8.49 -4.16 15.91
C ILE A 193 9.02 -4.73 17.23
N ILE A 194 9.52 -3.86 18.12
CA ILE A 194 10.03 -4.24 19.43
C ILE A 194 8.91 -4.84 20.29
N VAL A 195 7.74 -4.21 20.32
CA VAL A 195 6.57 -4.70 21.07
C VAL A 195 6.15 -6.09 20.58
N LEU A 196 6.11 -6.33 19.27
CA LEU A 196 5.83 -7.64 18.70
C LEU A 196 6.89 -8.67 19.10
N PHE A 197 8.16 -8.30 19.11
CA PHE A 197 9.24 -9.17 19.56
C PHE A 197 9.07 -9.59 21.03
N ILE A 198 8.79 -8.64 21.91
CA ILE A 198 8.53 -8.87 23.33
C ILE A 198 7.35 -9.82 23.49
N PHE A 199 6.26 -9.62 22.72
CA PHE A 199 5.10 -10.49 22.77
C PHE A 199 5.41 -11.92 22.34
N ILE A 200 6.14 -12.11 21.24
CA ILE A 200 6.54 -13.44 20.78
C ILE A 200 7.42 -14.15 21.83
N LYS A 201 8.28 -13.39 22.51
CA LYS A 201 9.18 -13.92 23.53
C LYS A 201 8.45 -14.28 24.84
N TYR A 202 7.51 -13.46 25.27
CA TYR A 202 6.88 -13.54 26.59
C TYR A 202 5.36 -13.74 26.49
N LYS A 203 4.95 -14.77 25.75
CA LYS A 203 3.52 -15.07 25.44
C LYS A 203 2.58 -15.07 26.65
N SER A 204 3.12 -15.33 27.85
CA SER A 204 2.35 -15.40 29.12
C SER A 204 2.17 -14.07 29.84
N LEU A 205 2.90 -13.00 29.48
CA LEU A 205 2.95 -11.75 30.22
C LEU A 205 1.87 -10.74 29.81
N LEU A 206 1.33 -10.85 28.61
CA LEU A 206 0.31 -9.94 28.10
C LEU A 206 -0.93 -10.72 27.70
N THR A 207 -2.07 -10.32 28.21
CA THR A 207 -3.33 -10.84 27.69
C THR A 207 -3.47 -10.39 26.24
N ARG A 208 -4.03 -11.25 25.40
CA ARG A 208 -4.26 -10.97 23.97
C ARG A 208 -4.97 -9.63 23.74
N THR A 209 -5.92 -9.30 24.60
CA THR A 209 -6.70 -8.05 24.56
C THR A 209 -5.83 -6.82 24.81
N SER A 210 -4.99 -6.84 25.86
CA SER A 210 -4.11 -5.70 26.20
C SER A 210 -3.12 -5.42 25.07
N MET A 211 -2.61 -6.45 24.45
CA MET A 211 -1.71 -6.30 23.30
C MET A 211 -2.42 -5.71 22.09
N MET A 212 -3.64 -6.17 21.76
CA MET A 212 -4.43 -5.61 20.67
C MET A 212 -4.69 -4.12 20.87
N VAL A 213 -5.05 -3.71 22.10
CA VAL A 213 -5.24 -2.29 22.46
C VAL A 213 -3.94 -1.51 22.24
N LEU A 214 -2.81 -2.02 22.75
CA LEU A 214 -1.52 -1.37 22.57
C LEU A 214 -1.14 -1.21 21.08
N LEU A 215 -1.33 -2.24 20.27
CA LEU A 215 -1.05 -2.19 18.83
C LEU A 215 -1.94 -1.15 18.14
N VAL A 216 -3.22 -1.08 18.48
CA VAL A 216 -4.15 -0.09 17.92
C VAL A 216 -3.71 1.33 18.31
N VAL A 217 -3.37 1.56 19.58
CA VAL A 217 -2.90 2.89 20.07
C VAL A 217 -1.62 3.31 19.35
N LEU A 218 -0.64 2.42 19.22
CA LEU A 218 0.61 2.70 18.51
C LEU A 218 0.38 2.95 17.02
N PHE A 219 -0.53 2.21 16.39
CA PHE A 219 -0.90 2.43 14.99
C PHE A 219 -1.58 3.80 14.80
N LEU A 220 -2.51 4.18 15.66
CA LEU A 220 -3.14 5.50 15.64
C LEU A 220 -2.11 6.62 15.84
N ALA A 221 -1.19 6.46 16.80
CA ALA A 221 -0.10 7.41 17.00
C ALA A 221 0.77 7.58 15.75
N GLN A 222 1.11 6.47 15.08
CA GLN A 222 1.85 6.51 13.81
C GLN A 222 1.08 7.31 12.74
N GLN A 223 -0.23 7.06 12.59
CA GLN A 223 -1.06 7.76 11.61
C GLN A 223 -1.14 9.26 11.89
N VAL A 224 -1.32 9.66 13.14
CA VAL A 224 -1.36 11.08 13.54
C VAL A 224 -0.04 11.79 13.22
N LEU A 225 1.09 11.17 13.57
CA LEU A 225 2.41 11.75 13.32
C LEU A 225 2.68 11.87 11.82
N MET A 226 2.34 10.83 11.04
CA MET A 226 2.49 10.84 9.59
C MET A 226 1.63 11.92 8.92
N THR A 227 0.38 12.07 9.35
CA THR A 227 -0.54 13.09 8.82
C THR A 227 -0.03 14.50 9.12
N ASN A 228 0.53 14.72 10.31
CA ASN A 228 1.10 16.02 10.68
C ASN A 228 2.34 16.37 9.85
N ASP A 229 3.22 15.40 9.61
CA ASP A 229 4.39 15.62 8.75
C ASP A 229 3.98 15.91 7.29
N SER A 230 2.99 15.17 6.76
CA SER A 230 2.46 15.39 5.42
C SER A 230 1.83 16.78 5.27
N ARG A 231 1.09 17.26 6.29
CA ARG A 231 0.50 18.61 6.30
C ARG A 231 1.56 19.70 6.25
N LYS A 232 2.66 19.57 6.99
CA LYS A 232 3.76 20.56 6.95
C LYS A 232 4.36 20.67 5.57
N ILE A 233 4.59 19.55 4.89
CA ILE A 233 5.17 19.52 3.55
C ILE A 233 4.24 20.18 2.52
N THR A 234 2.92 20.08 2.69
CA THR A 234 1.96 20.55 1.70
C THR A 234 1.52 22.01 1.95
N ILE A 235 1.44 22.43 3.21
CA ILE A 235 0.84 23.73 3.58
C ILE A 235 1.89 24.84 3.68
N GLU A 236 3.10 24.56 4.15
CA GLU A 236 4.14 25.61 4.29
C GLU A 236 4.52 26.29 2.96
N PRO A 237 4.76 25.55 1.85
CA PRO A 237 5.02 26.20 0.56
C PRO A 237 3.83 27.02 0.06
N TYR A 238 2.60 26.57 0.34
CA TYR A 238 1.39 27.29 -0.07
C TYR A 238 1.18 28.57 0.74
N GLN A 239 1.44 28.53 2.04
CA GLN A 239 1.35 29.71 2.91
C GLN A 239 2.43 30.73 2.59
N THR A 240 3.66 30.30 2.28
CA THR A 240 4.73 31.20 1.82
C THR A 240 4.37 31.84 0.47
N THR A 241 3.81 31.07 -0.46
CA THR A 241 3.36 31.61 -1.77
C THR A 241 2.22 32.61 -1.59
N ILE A 242 1.22 32.32 -0.76
CA ILE A 242 0.10 33.26 -0.46
C ILE A 242 0.64 34.51 0.22
N LYS A 243 1.57 34.37 1.17
CA LYS A 243 2.18 35.51 1.84
C LYS A 243 2.96 36.39 0.86
N THR A 244 3.73 35.78 -0.05
CA THR A 244 4.45 36.49 -1.10
C THR A 244 3.52 37.20 -2.08
N ILE A 245 2.38 36.61 -2.41
CA ILE A 245 1.34 37.21 -3.26
C ILE A 245 0.68 38.39 -2.53
N ASN A 246 0.40 38.26 -1.25
CA ASN A 246 -0.19 39.34 -0.44
C ASN A 246 0.79 40.50 -0.16
N ASP A 247 2.08 40.18 0.03
CA ASP A 247 3.14 41.16 0.28
C ASP A 247 3.60 41.86 -1.03
N SER A 248 3.50 41.16 -2.18
CA SER A 248 3.60 41.80 -3.48
C SER A 248 2.31 42.57 -3.69
N SER A 249 2.27 43.82 -3.19
CA SER A 249 1.21 44.76 -3.47
C SER A 249 1.01 44.87 -4.98
N TYR A 250 0.05 44.13 -5.50
CA TYR A 250 -0.46 44.30 -6.84
C TYR A 250 -1.22 45.63 -6.85
N ARG A 251 -0.48 46.72 -6.87
CA ARG A 251 -1.02 48.01 -7.33
C ARG A 251 -1.21 47.81 -8.83
N SER A 252 -2.40 47.39 -9.23
CA SER A 252 -2.84 47.62 -10.60
C SER A 252 -2.67 49.11 -10.86
N PRO A 253 -1.98 49.52 -11.93
CA PRO A 253 -2.04 50.90 -12.35
C PRO A 253 -3.50 51.18 -12.70
N VAL A 254 -4.14 52.01 -11.90
CA VAL A 254 -5.43 52.61 -12.24
C VAL A 254 -5.14 53.50 -13.44
N LEU A 255 -5.61 53.10 -14.61
CA LEU A 255 -5.75 53.96 -15.79
C LEU A 255 -6.90 54.91 -15.57
#